data_f9c0bd69ddb582cca4a2586c12e5d109
#
_entry.id   f9c0bd69ddb582cca4a2586c12e5d109
#
_cell.length_a   1.000
_cell.length_b   1.000
_cell.length_c   1.000
_cell.angle_alpha   90.00
_cell.angle_beta   90.00
_cell.angle_gamma   90.00
#
_symmetry.space_group_name_H-M   'P 1'
#
loop_
_entity.id
_entity.type
_entity.pdbx_description
1 polymer ?
#
loop_
_entity_poly.entity_id
_entity_poly.type
_entity_poly.pdbx_seq_one_letter_code
_entity_poly.pdbx_strand_id
1 'polypeptide(L)'
;MNYCGIDLGGVSSYAFVTDEKGNKLWSGPIATEKAAFERLVKKFAGGGLSIAIEAGNQTAWVHEELVKLGAEVTVVHPTKVKLIAESRRKTDKIDAKILCELLRLNALPHPVHMPGPEARELRGLLVARRQLVSARSKLSNVVRGMLRQTGVRLPAGGLSTLVGWKRLLAGGFEQEHLLIIVSAYYDSFRALTKSIRELDQQLAQHEKNEPRAQRLKTIPKVGRIASLTFLAAVVDVKRFSSSRKLVGYSGLAPRCGKAASARNMARSAAAYPSGFTGARGPAHLGPTPARDGPTHRCELGL
;
A
#
# COMPACT_ATOMS: atom_id res chain seq x y z
N MET A 1 19.08 -19.72 -23.10
CA MET A 1 18.24 -18.67 -22.46
C MET A 1 19.05 -17.97 -21.37
N ASN A 2 18.99 -16.66 -21.22
CA ASN A 2 19.68 -15.94 -20.16
C ASN A 2 18.71 -15.58 -19.03
N TYR A 3 19.23 -15.52 -17.81
CA TYR A 3 18.47 -15.20 -16.60
C TYR A 3 19.03 -13.95 -15.95
N CYS A 4 18.14 -13.08 -15.49
CA CYS A 4 18.51 -11.82 -14.86
C CYS A 4 17.70 -11.60 -13.58
N GLY A 5 18.38 -11.26 -12.50
CA GLY A 5 17.74 -10.71 -11.29
C GLY A 5 18.03 -9.23 -11.19
N ILE A 6 17.00 -8.43 -10.92
CA ILE A 6 17.15 -6.98 -10.72
C ILE A 6 16.59 -6.61 -9.35
N ASP A 7 17.45 -6.07 -8.50
CA ASP A 7 17.03 -5.36 -7.29
C ASP A 7 16.75 -3.89 -7.64
N LEU A 8 15.48 -3.48 -7.50
CA LEU A 8 15.00 -2.17 -7.94
C LEU A 8 15.20 -1.11 -6.87
N GLY A 9 16.13 -0.18 -7.13
CA GLY A 9 16.31 1.03 -6.34
C GLY A 9 15.56 2.24 -6.90
N GLY A 10 15.50 3.32 -6.13
CA GLY A 10 14.82 4.56 -6.51
C GLY A 10 15.44 5.29 -7.71
N VAL A 11 16.76 5.38 -7.73
CA VAL A 11 17.56 6.06 -8.76
C VAL A 11 18.50 5.07 -9.46
N SER A 12 19.05 4.15 -8.72
CA SER A 12 19.95 3.11 -9.22
C SER A 12 19.45 1.74 -8.76
N SER A 13 19.39 0.81 -9.68
CA SER A 13 19.09 -0.61 -9.48
C SER A 13 20.36 -1.43 -9.63
N TYR A 14 20.36 -2.67 -9.16
CA TYR A 14 21.46 -3.58 -9.40
C TYR A 14 20.96 -4.79 -10.19
N ALA A 15 21.66 -5.16 -11.26
CA ALA A 15 21.32 -6.33 -12.05
C ALA A 15 22.44 -7.40 -12.03
N PHE A 16 22.03 -8.65 -12.05
CA PHE A 16 22.89 -9.82 -12.11
C PHE A 16 22.38 -10.75 -13.22
N VAL A 17 23.25 -11.12 -14.16
CA VAL A 17 22.87 -11.90 -15.34
C VAL A 17 23.72 -13.17 -15.43
N THR A 18 23.06 -14.31 -15.67
CA THR A 18 23.70 -15.62 -15.88
C THR A 18 23.19 -16.29 -17.16
N ASP A 19 23.96 -17.26 -17.64
CA ASP A 19 23.49 -18.25 -18.62
C ASP A 19 22.66 -19.38 -17.96
N GLU A 20 22.22 -20.34 -18.74
CA GLU A 20 21.47 -21.53 -18.27
C GLU A 20 22.29 -22.39 -17.29
N LYS A 21 23.61 -22.43 -17.44
CA LYS A 21 24.51 -23.20 -16.58
C LYS A 21 24.82 -22.51 -15.26
N GLY A 22 24.38 -21.22 -15.10
CA GLY A 22 24.67 -20.43 -13.94
C GLY A 22 26.00 -19.67 -14.01
N ASN A 23 26.69 -19.68 -15.17
CA ASN A 23 27.87 -18.87 -15.35
C ASN A 23 27.50 -17.39 -15.40
N LYS A 24 28.20 -16.58 -14.63
CA LYS A 24 27.98 -15.15 -14.59
C LYS A 24 28.38 -14.50 -15.92
N LEU A 25 27.42 -13.90 -16.60
CA LEU A 25 27.64 -13.11 -17.82
C LEU A 25 27.96 -11.65 -17.48
N TRP A 26 27.24 -11.09 -16.49
CA TRP A 26 27.44 -9.73 -16.08
C TRP A 26 26.82 -9.45 -14.70
N SER A 27 27.33 -8.42 -14.01
CA SER A 27 26.63 -7.83 -12.86
C SER A 27 27.12 -6.40 -12.64
N GLY A 28 26.22 -5.52 -12.22
CA GLY A 28 26.58 -4.14 -11.94
C GLY A 28 25.37 -3.27 -11.66
N PRO A 29 25.62 -2.03 -11.22
CA PRO A 29 24.58 -1.03 -11.08
C PRO A 29 24.07 -0.58 -12.45
N ILE A 30 22.78 -0.29 -12.53
CA ILE A 30 22.12 0.29 -13.70
C ILE A 30 21.25 1.47 -13.22
N ALA A 31 21.19 2.54 -13.99
CA ALA A 31 20.24 3.62 -13.70
C ALA A 31 18.81 3.08 -13.80
N THR A 32 17.94 3.50 -12.87
CA THR A 32 16.53 3.09 -12.89
C THR A 32 15.77 3.97 -13.89
N GLU A 33 16.08 3.78 -15.18
CA GLU A 33 15.52 4.52 -16.33
C GLU A 33 15.32 3.62 -17.56
N LYS A 34 14.42 4.01 -18.46
CA LYS A 34 14.07 3.24 -19.66
C LYS A 34 15.27 2.91 -20.53
N ALA A 35 16.13 3.88 -20.81
CA ALA A 35 17.31 3.70 -21.67
C ALA A 35 18.31 2.67 -21.09
N ALA A 36 18.44 2.59 -19.77
CA ALA A 36 19.32 1.62 -19.12
C ALA A 36 18.75 0.20 -19.23
N PHE A 37 17.45 0.02 -19.02
CA PHE A 37 16.79 -1.27 -19.22
C PHE A 37 16.80 -1.71 -20.68
N GLU A 38 16.64 -0.80 -21.63
CA GLU A 38 16.75 -1.07 -23.05
C GLU A 38 18.16 -1.58 -23.41
N ARG A 39 19.22 -0.93 -22.92
CA ARG A 39 20.60 -1.39 -23.11
C ARG A 39 20.84 -2.77 -22.51
N LEU A 40 20.31 -3.03 -21.29
CA LEU A 40 20.42 -4.33 -20.64
C LEU A 40 19.76 -5.43 -21.47
N VAL A 41 18.50 -5.22 -21.87
CA VAL A 41 17.76 -6.22 -22.66
C VAL A 41 18.42 -6.44 -24.00
N LYS A 42 18.77 -5.40 -24.77
CA LYS A 42 19.48 -5.54 -26.07
C LYS A 42 20.78 -6.34 -25.96
N LYS A 43 21.53 -6.15 -24.87
CA LYS A 43 22.80 -6.84 -24.66
C LYS A 43 22.66 -8.32 -24.42
N PHE A 44 21.58 -8.75 -23.74
CA PHE A 44 21.43 -10.13 -23.25
C PHE A 44 20.24 -10.90 -23.83
N ALA A 45 19.44 -10.31 -24.71
CA ALA A 45 18.26 -10.95 -25.30
C ALA A 45 18.57 -12.03 -26.35
N GLY A 46 19.83 -12.17 -26.81
CA GLY A 46 20.21 -13.18 -27.79
C GLY A 46 19.99 -14.60 -27.26
N GLY A 47 18.89 -15.25 -27.66
CA GLY A 47 18.46 -16.56 -27.17
C GLY A 47 17.38 -16.52 -26.08
N GLY A 48 16.81 -15.36 -25.81
CA GLY A 48 15.76 -15.13 -24.79
C GLY A 48 16.32 -14.65 -23.45
N LEU A 49 15.59 -13.77 -22.79
CA LEU A 49 15.93 -13.20 -21.48
C LEU A 49 14.74 -13.28 -20.54
N SER A 50 14.90 -14.04 -19.45
CA SER A 50 13.93 -14.06 -18.35
C SER A 50 14.45 -13.22 -17.19
N ILE A 51 13.60 -12.37 -16.61
CA ILE A 51 13.98 -11.38 -15.61
C ILE A 51 13.11 -11.55 -14.35
N ALA A 52 13.73 -11.62 -13.17
CA ALA A 52 13.05 -11.56 -11.89
C ALA A 52 13.25 -10.20 -11.23
N ILE A 53 12.17 -9.62 -10.72
CA ILE A 53 12.17 -8.36 -9.94
C ILE A 53 11.32 -8.50 -8.69
N GLU A 54 11.67 -7.77 -7.62
CA GLU A 54 10.82 -7.71 -6.42
C GLU A 54 9.71 -6.68 -6.57
N ALA A 55 8.55 -6.97 -5.94
CA ALA A 55 7.44 -6.03 -5.88
C ALA A 55 7.78 -4.82 -5.00
N GLY A 56 7.75 -3.64 -5.57
CA GLY A 56 8.04 -2.35 -4.94
C GLY A 56 7.36 -1.18 -5.66
N ASN A 57 7.75 0.03 -5.32
CA ASN A 57 7.10 1.24 -5.82
C ASN A 57 7.27 1.44 -7.34
N GLN A 58 8.39 0.99 -7.89
CA GLN A 58 8.72 1.18 -9.30
C GLN A 58 8.38 -0.02 -10.18
N THR A 59 8.01 -1.14 -9.58
CA THR A 59 7.84 -2.42 -10.28
C THR A 59 6.86 -2.33 -11.45
N ALA A 60 5.79 -1.55 -11.33
CA ALA A 60 4.75 -1.52 -12.36
C ALA A 60 5.26 -0.99 -13.70
N TRP A 61 5.93 0.15 -13.69
CA TRP A 61 6.45 0.74 -14.93
C TRP A 61 7.68 -0.01 -15.45
N VAL A 62 8.54 -0.51 -14.56
CA VAL A 62 9.71 -1.32 -14.96
C VAL A 62 9.25 -2.62 -15.62
N HIS A 63 8.28 -3.32 -15.02
CA HIS A 63 7.68 -4.52 -15.60
C HIS A 63 7.14 -4.24 -17.01
N GLU A 64 6.37 -3.15 -17.20
CA GLU A 64 5.83 -2.81 -18.51
C GLU A 64 6.91 -2.51 -19.55
N GLU A 65 7.95 -1.77 -19.18
CA GLU A 65 9.05 -1.46 -20.09
C GLU A 65 9.83 -2.71 -20.48
N LEU A 66 10.14 -3.58 -19.52
CA LEU A 66 10.86 -4.82 -19.80
C LEU A 66 10.05 -5.79 -20.68
N VAL A 67 8.74 -5.90 -20.44
CA VAL A 67 7.83 -6.70 -21.29
C VAL A 67 7.74 -6.13 -22.69
N LYS A 68 7.63 -4.80 -22.87
CA LYS A 68 7.64 -4.14 -24.19
C LYS A 68 8.95 -4.42 -24.96
N LEU A 69 10.06 -4.58 -24.25
CA LEU A 69 11.35 -4.91 -24.84
C LEU A 69 11.50 -6.40 -25.17
N GLY A 70 10.47 -7.21 -24.92
CA GLY A 70 10.44 -8.63 -25.25
C GLY A 70 11.04 -9.56 -24.18
N ALA A 71 11.30 -9.07 -22.96
CA ALA A 71 11.76 -9.90 -21.86
C ALA A 71 10.58 -10.62 -21.18
N GLU A 72 10.80 -11.85 -20.74
CA GLU A 72 9.89 -12.55 -19.84
C GLU A 72 10.12 -12.06 -18.40
N VAL A 73 9.11 -11.44 -17.77
CA VAL A 73 9.29 -10.78 -16.46
C VAL A 73 8.46 -11.46 -15.38
N THR A 74 9.11 -11.94 -14.34
CA THR A 74 8.49 -12.50 -13.14
C THR A 74 8.63 -11.52 -11.97
N VAL A 75 7.51 -11.11 -11.41
CA VAL A 75 7.46 -10.26 -10.21
C VAL A 75 7.21 -11.12 -8.98
N VAL A 76 8.04 -10.99 -7.95
CA VAL A 76 7.91 -11.77 -6.70
C VAL A 76 7.73 -10.90 -5.47
N HIS A 77 7.12 -11.46 -4.42
CA HIS A 77 6.90 -10.73 -3.17
C HIS A 77 8.16 -10.78 -2.29
N PRO A 78 8.72 -9.63 -1.84
CA PRO A 78 9.98 -9.58 -1.08
C PRO A 78 10.01 -10.50 0.15
N THR A 79 8.92 -10.53 0.93
CA THR A 79 8.84 -11.38 2.12
C THR A 79 8.92 -12.87 1.80
N LYS A 80 8.39 -13.31 0.65
CA LYS A 80 8.43 -14.71 0.26
C LYS A 80 9.82 -15.11 -0.24
N VAL A 81 10.53 -14.22 -0.93
CA VAL A 81 11.92 -14.44 -1.33
C VAL A 81 12.82 -14.60 -0.11
N LYS A 82 12.66 -13.73 0.91
CA LYS A 82 13.41 -13.82 2.18
C LYS A 82 13.22 -15.13 2.93
N LEU A 83 12.04 -15.76 2.84
CA LEU A 83 11.78 -17.05 3.47
C LEU A 83 12.53 -18.21 2.78
N ILE A 84 12.90 -18.06 1.51
CA ILE A 84 13.60 -19.08 0.72
C ILE A 84 15.11 -18.87 0.79
N ALA A 85 15.55 -17.61 0.78
CA ALA A 85 16.95 -17.22 0.74
C ALA A 85 17.29 -16.28 1.91
N GLU A 86 17.54 -16.86 3.08
CA GLU A 86 18.00 -16.12 4.24
C GLU A 86 19.47 -15.75 4.11
N SER A 87 19.75 -14.46 3.87
CA SER A 87 21.11 -13.94 3.85
C SER A 87 21.36 -13.03 5.05
N ARG A 88 22.40 -13.34 5.83
CA ARG A 88 22.85 -12.51 6.96
C ARG A 88 23.48 -11.18 6.51
N ARG A 89 23.93 -11.07 5.26
CA ARG A 89 24.51 -9.86 4.67
C ARG A 89 23.61 -9.38 3.55
N LYS A 90 22.91 -8.28 3.78
CA LYS A 90 22.05 -7.65 2.77
C LYS A 90 22.85 -6.63 1.97
N THR A 91 22.96 -6.83 0.65
CA THR A 91 23.43 -5.84 -0.32
C THR A 91 22.65 -6.04 -1.61
N ASP A 92 22.38 -4.96 -2.35
CA ASP A 92 21.66 -4.99 -3.63
C ASP A 92 22.25 -6.02 -4.61
N LYS A 93 23.57 -6.20 -4.58
CA LYS A 93 24.28 -7.22 -5.37
C LYS A 93 23.87 -8.63 -5.00
N ILE A 94 23.72 -8.92 -3.70
CA ILE A 94 23.33 -10.25 -3.20
C ILE A 94 21.86 -10.49 -3.52
N ASP A 95 21.02 -9.50 -3.32
CA ASP A 95 19.57 -9.61 -3.57
C ASP A 95 19.31 -9.85 -5.07
N ALA A 96 19.96 -9.12 -5.98
CA ALA A 96 19.90 -9.36 -7.42
C ALA A 96 20.42 -10.74 -7.83
N LYS A 97 21.53 -11.22 -7.24
CA LYS A 97 22.06 -12.56 -7.48
C LYS A 97 21.08 -13.64 -7.04
N ILE A 98 20.50 -13.52 -5.86
CA ILE A 98 19.52 -14.48 -5.33
C ILE A 98 18.30 -14.56 -6.25
N LEU A 99 17.75 -13.42 -6.69
CA LEU A 99 16.62 -13.39 -7.63
C LEU A 99 16.96 -14.12 -8.95
N CYS A 100 18.16 -13.88 -9.49
CA CYS A 100 18.63 -14.51 -10.71
C CYS A 100 18.74 -16.03 -10.56
N GLU A 101 19.35 -16.52 -9.48
CA GLU A 101 19.52 -17.95 -9.22
C GLU A 101 18.17 -18.65 -8.96
N LEU A 102 17.29 -18.06 -8.16
CA LEU A 102 15.96 -18.61 -7.92
C LEU A 102 15.13 -18.68 -9.21
N LEU A 103 15.27 -17.68 -10.10
CA LEU A 103 14.62 -17.69 -11.40
C LEU A 103 15.16 -18.83 -12.27
N ARG A 104 16.47 -18.92 -12.41
CA ARG A 104 17.15 -19.95 -13.20
C ARG A 104 16.80 -21.38 -12.75
N LEU A 105 16.74 -21.60 -11.45
CA LEU A 105 16.39 -22.89 -10.83
C LEU A 105 14.89 -23.17 -10.78
N ASN A 106 14.05 -22.27 -11.34
CA ASN A 106 12.58 -22.33 -11.23
C ASN A 106 12.08 -22.47 -9.78
N ALA A 107 12.81 -21.85 -8.85
CA ALA A 107 12.56 -21.89 -7.40
C ALA A 107 11.95 -20.58 -6.86
N LEU A 108 11.54 -19.66 -7.74
CA LEU A 108 10.86 -18.44 -7.33
C LEU A 108 9.53 -18.75 -6.63
N PRO A 109 9.18 -17.99 -5.59
CA PRO A 109 7.85 -18.08 -4.99
C PRO A 109 6.79 -17.67 -6.00
N HIS A 110 5.55 -18.07 -5.74
CA HIS A 110 4.41 -17.78 -6.62
C HIS A 110 4.40 -16.29 -7.04
N PRO A 111 4.36 -15.97 -8.35
CA PRO A 111 4.46 -14.61 -8.85
C PRO A 111 3.34 -13.71 -8.34
N VAL A 112 3.65 -12.42 -8.22
CA VAL A 112 2.68 -11.37 -7.89
C VAL A 112 1.91 -11.01 -9.16
N HIS A 113 0.60 -10.99 -9.06
CA HIS A 113 -0.24 -10.53 -10.17
C HIS A 113 -0.02 -9.03 -10.42
N MET A 114 0.41 -8.68 -11.62
CA MET A 114 0.57 -7.30 -12.05
C MET A 114 -0.75 -6.77 -12.63
N PRO A 115 -1.36 -5.76 -11.99
CA PRO A 115 -2.60 -5.17 -12.48
C PRO A 115 -2.36 -4.32 -13.72
N GLY A 116 -3.30 -4.35 -14.67
CA GLY A 116 -3.27 -3.50 -15.85
C GLY A 116 -3.34 -2.00 -15.51
N PRO A 117 -3.09 -1.11 -16.50
CA PRO A 117 -3.05 0.35 -16.32
C PRO A 117 -4.32 0.92 -15.68
N GLU A 118 -5.49 0.52 -16.14
CA GLU A 118 -6.80 0.97 -15.62
C GLU A 118 -6.99 0.64 -14.13
N ALA A 119 -6.63 -0.59 -13.73
CA ALA A 119 -6.73 -0.98 -12.32
C ALA A 119 -5.73 -0.22 -11.44
N ARG A 120 -4.57 0.14 -11.97
CA ARG A 120 -3.58 0.97 -11.26
C ARG A 120 -4.04 2.42 -11.13
N GLU A 121 -4.62 3.00 -12.17
CA GLU A 121 -5.22 4.33 -12.15
C GLU A 121 -6.32 4.39 -11.07
N LEU A 122 -7.26 3.46 -11.09
CA LEU A 122 -8.31 3.39 -10.10
C LEU A 122 -7.76 3.24 -8.68
N ARG A 123 -6.72 2.42 -8.47
CA ARG A 123 -6.02 2.31 -7.18
C ARG A 123 -5.40 3.64 -6.75
N GLY A 124 -4.77 4.37 -7.69
CA GLY A 124 -4.19 5.68 -7.44
C GLY A 124 -5.23 6.69 -6.94
N LEU A 125 -6.37 6.79 -7.62
CA LEU A 125 -7.49 7.65 -7.22
C LEU A 125 -8.03 7.31 -5.83
N LEU A 126 -8.24 6.02 -5.55
CA LEU A 126 -8.74 5.54 -4.25
C LEU A 126 -7.75 5.81 -3.10
N VAL A 127 -6.45 5.61 -3.35
CA VAL A 127 -5.39 5.89 -2.37
C VAL A 127 -5.29 7.39 -2.11
N ALA A 128 -5.24 8.22 -3.15
CA ALA A 128 -5.19 9.68 -3.03
C ALA A 128 -6.39 10.20 -2.22
N ARG A 129 -7.60 9.77 -2.58
CA ARG A 129 -8.82 10.13 -1.84
C ARG A 129 -8.74 9.75 -0.36
N ARG A 130 -8.31 8.53 -0.06
CA ARG A 130 -8.17 8.05 1.32
C ARG A 130 -7.18 8.90 2.12
N GLN A 131 -6.05 9.27 1.53
CA GLN A 131 -5.05 10.11 2.17
C GLN A 131 -5.59 11.53 2.45
N LEU A 132 -6.28 12.14 1.48
CA LEU A 132 -6.88 13.47 1.67
C LEU A 132 -8.00 13.46 2.73
N VAL A 133 -8.85 12.43 2.77
CA VAL A 133 -9.86 12.26 3.82
C VAL A 133 -9.20 12.09 5.19
N SER A 134 -8.12 11.32 5.28
CA SER A 134 -7.35 11.15 6.52
C SER A 134 -6.72 12.48 6.98
N ALA A 135 -6.11 13.23 6.06
CA ALA A 135 -5.52 14.54 6.34
C ALA A 135 -6.59 15.52 6.85
N ARG A 136 -7.74 15.60 6.17
CA ARG A 136 -8.87 16.44 6.58
C ARG A 136 -9.38 16.09 7.98
N SER A 137 -9.47 14.81 8.30
CA SER A 137 -9.90 14.37 9.65
C SER A 137 -8.86 14.72 10.71
N LYS A 138 -7.57 14.61 10.40
CA LYS A 138 -6.48 15.03 11.29
C LYS A 138 -6.56 16.52 11.61
N LEU A 139 -6.78 17.38 10.60
CA LEU A 139 -6.94 18.83 10.81
C LEU A 139 -8.09 19.12 11.78
N SER A 140 -9.25 18.52 11.56
CA SER A 140 -10.41 18.69 12.45
C SER A 140 -10.13 18.25 13.88
N ASN A 141 -9.36 17.17 14.06
CA ASN A 141 -9.00 16.66 15.39
C ASN A 141 -7.99 17.55 16.11
N VAL A 142 -7.02 18.12 15.37
CA VAL A 142 -6.07 19.10 15.94
C VAL A 142 -6.82 20.31 16.48
N VAL A 143 -7.65 20.94 15.66
CA VAL A 143 -8.42 22.13 16.09
C VAL A 143 -9.35 21.79 17.26
N ARG A 144 -10.02 20.64 17.25
CA ARG A 144 -10.84 20.19 18.38
C ARG A 144 -10.02 20.01 19.65
N GLY A 145 -8.78 19.49 19.54
CA GLY A 145 -7.85 19.35 20.66
C GLY A 145 -7.46 20.70 21.26
N MET A 146 -7.09 21.66 20.41
CA MET A 146 -6.73 23.02 20.80
C MET A 146 -7.90 23.75 21.51
N LEU A 147 -9.09 23.71 20.92
CA LEU A 147 -10.27 24.36 21.50
C LEU A 147 -10.68 23.76 22.85
N ARG A 148 -10.45 22.47 23.07
CA ARG A 148 -10.66 21.85 24.39
C ARG A 148 -9.75 22.40 25.47
N GLN A 149 -8.51 22.76 25.12
CA GLN A 149 -7.54 23.36 26.07
C GLN A 149 -7.98 24.75 26.51
N THR A 150 -8.75 25.46 25.69
CA THR A 150 -9.32 26.79 26.02
C THR A 150 -10.74 26.71 26.60
N GLY A 151 -11.23 25.51 26.98
CA GLY A 151 -12.54 25.31 27.54
C GLY A 151 -13.70 25.27 26.52
N VAL A 152 -13.43 25.52 25.24
CA VAL A 152 -14.43 25.47 24.17
C VAL A 152 -14.78 24.04 23.82
N ARG A 153 -16.06 23.66 24.01
CA ARG A 153 -16.58 22.33 23.65
C ARG A 153 -17.37 22.40 22.35
N LEU A 154 -16.98 21.57 21.39
CA LEU A 154 -17.70 21.42 20.13
C LEU A 154 -18.58 20.16 20.15
N PRO A 155 -19.79 20.23 19.54
CA PRO A 155 -20.61 19.04 19.38
C PRO A 155 -19.90 17.96 18.53
N ALA A 156 -20.34 16.72 18.70
CA ALA A 156 -19.83 15.62 17.88
C ALA A 156 -20.06 15.92 16.39
N GLY A 157 -19.01 15.76 15.57
CA GLY A 157 -19.09 16.06 14.13
C GLY A 157 -19.06 17.56 13.77
N GLY A 158 -19.00 18.49 14.73
CA GLY A 158 -19.05 19.94 14.48
C GLY A 158 -18.04 20.47 13.46
N LEU A 159 -16.84 19.85 13.36
CA LEU A 159 -15.82 20.19 12.37
C LEU A 159 -15.71 19.19 11.21
N SER A 160 -16.73 18.38 10.96
CA SER A 160 -16.73 17.45 9.82
C SER A 160 -17.23 18.08 8.51
N THR A 161 -17.85 19.26 8.58
CA THR A 161 -18.46 19.98 7.45
C THR A 161 -17.99 21.42 7.38
N LEU A 162 -18.02 22.02 6.18
CA LEU A 162 -17.73 23.45 5.98
C LEU A 162 -18.68 24.35 6.78
N VAL A 163 -19.94 23.94 6.93
CA VAL A 163 -20.94 24.69 7.71
C VAL A 163 -20.53 24.74 9.18
N GLY A 164 -20.08 23.63 9.75
CA GLY A 164 -19.63 23.59 11.14
C GLY A 164 -18.41 24.49 11.38
N TRP A 165 -17.47 24.51 10.46
CA TRP A 165 -16.31 25.42 10.51
C TRP A 165 -16.73 26.89 10.42
N LYS A 166 -17.65 27.24 9.50
CA LYS A 166 -18.17 28.62 9.38
C LYS A 166 -18.89 29.07 10.65
N ARG A 167 -19.68 28.19 11.28
CA ARG A 167 -20.34 28.50 12.57
C ARG A 167 -19.32 28.75 13.68
N LEU A 168 -18.25 27.95 13.74
CA LEU A 168 -17.19 28.15 14.72
C LEU A 168 -16.53 29.52 14.54
N LEU A 169 -16.16 29.88 13.30
CA LEU A 169 -15.57 31.20 13.02
C LEU A 169 -16.51 32.38 13.30
N ALA A 170 -17.81 32.23 13.01
CA ALA A 170 -18.81 33.26 13.26
C ALA A 170 -19.08 33.49 14.76
N GLY A 171 -18.83 32.47 15.60
CA GLY A 171 -18.98 32.60 17.06
C GLY A 171 -17.92 33.47 17.72
N GLY A 172 -16.83 33.79 16.98
CA GLY A 172 -15.70 34.55 17.51
C GLY A 172 -14.88 33.81 18.54
N PHE A 173 -13.78 34.40 18.94
CA PHE A 173 -12.88 33.92 19.99
C PHE A 173 -12.45 35.13 20.84
N GLU A 174 -12.41 34.95 22.15
CA GLU A 174 -11.88 36.00 23.06
C GLU A 174 -10.39 36.25 22.78
N GLN A 175 -9.67 35.24 22.29
CA GLN A 175 -8.25 35.30 22.02
C GLN A 175 -8.00 35.40 20.50
N GLU A 176 -7.46 36.54 20.06
CA GLU A 176 -7.23 36.86 18.64
C GLU A 176 -6.37 35.78 17.92
N HIS A 177 -5.34 35.25 18.60
CA HIS A 177 -4.49 34.22 18.01
C HIS A 177 -5.26 32.94 17.67
N LEU A 178 -6.33 32.58 18.41
CA LEU A 178 -7.16 31.41 18.09
C LEU A 178 -7.94 31.63 16.79
N LEU A 179 -8.41 32.83 16.53
CA LEU A 179 -9.08 33.17 15.28
C LEU A 179 -8.11 32.98 14.09
N ILE A 180 -6.88 33.47 14.20
CA ILE A 180 -5.86 33.31 13.15
C ILE A 180 -5.59 31.84 12.89
N ILE A 181 -5.35 31.06 13.95
CA ILE A 181 -5.06 29.63 13.84
C ILE A 181 -6.24 28.87 13.22
N VAL A 182 -7.45 29.05 13.74
CA VAL A 182 -8.64 28.32 13.26
C VAL A 182 -8.96 28.71 11.81
N SER A 183 -8.74 29.98 11.42
CA SER A 183 -8.91 30.42 10.02
C SER A 183 -7.95 29.72 9.08
N ALA A 184 -6.67 29.59 9.43
CA ALA A 184 -5.67 28.87 8.64
C ALA A 184 -6.02 27.39 8.46
N TYR A 185 -6.51 26.74 9.53
CA TYR A 185 -6.99 25.35 9.45
C TYR A 185 -8.27 25.22 8.63
N TYR A 186 -9.18 26.21 8.70
CA TYR A 186 -10.39 26.23 7.87
C TYR A 186 -10.06 26.30 6.38
N ASP A 187 -9.11 27.15 5.98
CA ASP A 187 -8.71 27.26 4.58
C ASP A 187 -8.10 25.95 4.07
N SER A 188 -7.25 25.33 4.87
CA SER A 188 -6.70 23.99 4.58
C SER A 188 -7.81 22.93 4.46
N PHE A 189 -8.78 22.93 5.39
CA PHE A 189 -9.93 22.02 5.36
C PHE A 189 -10.79 22.23 4.11
N ARG A 190 -11.00 23.49 3.70
CA ARG A 190 -11.74 23.86 2.49
C ARG A 190 -11.05 23.36 1.24
N ALA A 191 -9.73 23.57 1.12
CA ALA A 191 -8.92 23.08 0.01
C ALA A 191 -8.97 21.54 -0.11
N LEU A 192 -8.73 20.82 0.99
CA LEU A 192 -8.84 19.36 1.01
C LEU A 192 -10.24 18.87 0.63
N THR A 193 -11.30 19.57 1.09
CA THR A 193 -12.68 19.21 0.75
C THR A 193 -12.96 19.39 -0.74
N LYS A 194 -12.39 20.41 -1.38
CA LYS A 194 -12.48 20.62 -2.83
C LYS A 194 -11.80 19.47 -3.57
N SER A 195 -10.55 19.17 -3.25
CA SER A 195 -9.79 18.09 -3.91
C SER A 195 -10.45 16.70 -3.72
N ILE A 196 -11.02 16.43 -2.53
CA ILE A 196 -11.77 15.18 -2.31
C ILE A 196 -13.00 15.11 -3.23
N ARG A 197 -13.72 16.21 -3.45
CA ARG A 197 -14.87 16.24 -4.36
C ARG A 197 -14.47 15.97 -5.82
N GLU A 198 -13.37 16.54 -6.25
CA GLU A 198 -12.82 16.30 -7.59
C GLU A 198 -12.48 14.82 -7.81
N LEU A 199 -11.81 14.18 -6.83
CA LEU A 199 -11.55 12.73 -6.88
C LEU A 199 -12.85 11.91 -6.83
N ASP A 200 -13.85 12.33 -6.04
CA ASP A 200 -15.15 11.65 -5.97
C ASP A 200 -15.91 11.73 -7.30
N GLN A 201 -15.73 12.82 -8.08
CA GLN A 201 -16.29 12.94 -9.43
C GLN A 201 -15.61 11.96 -10.40
N GLN A 202 -14.27 11.85 -10.38
CA GLN A 202 -13.54 10.88 -11.20
C GLN A 202 -13.95 9.44 -10.85
N LEU A 203 -14.03 9.12 -9.56
CA LEU A 203 -14.51 7.81 -9.11
C LEU A 203 -15.96 7.52 -9.51
N ALA A 204 -16.81 8.55 -9.62
CA ALA A 204 -18.16 8.41 -10.12
C ALA A 204 -18.20 8.04 -11.62
N GLN A 205 -17.27 8.56 -12.43
CA GLN A 205 -17.15 8.17 -13.83
C GLN A 205 -16.70 6.72 -13.97
N HIS A 206 -15.67 6.30 -13.21
CA HIS A 206 -15.26 4.89 -13.17
C HIS A 206 -16.41 3.95 -12.77
N GLU A 207 -17.22 4.35 -11.77
CA GLU A 207 -18.38 3.56 -11.34
C GLU A 207 -19.43 3.41 -12.45
N LYS A 208 -19.72 4.47 -13.21
CA LYS A 208 -20.69 4.41 -14.32
C LYS A 208 -20.25 3.46 -15.42
N ASN A 209 -18.96 3.42 -15.71
CA ASN A 209 -18.38 2.60 -16.78
C ASN A 209 -18.12 1.15 -16.36
N GLU A 210 -18.37 0.78 -15.09
CA GLU A 210 -18.06 -0.54 -14.53
C GLU A 210 -19.33 -1.27 -14.05
N PRO A 211 -19.95 -2.13 -14.87
CA PRO A 211 -21.18 -2.82 -14.51
C PRO A 211 -21.05 -3.70 -13.26
N ARG A 212 -19.84 -4.22 -12.98
CA ARG A 212 -19.58 -5.04 -11.79
C ARG A 212 -19.71 -4.20 -10.51
N ALA A 213 -19.40 -2.89 -10.56
CA ALA A 213 -19.60 -1.99 -9.44
C ALA A 213 -21.08 -1.84 -9.08
N GLN A 214 -21.94 -1.75 -10.09
CA GLN A 214 -23.40 -1.67 -9.89
C GLN A 214 -23.94 -2.95 -9.23
N ARG A 215 -23.46 -4.12 -9.66
CA ARG A 215 -23.84 -5.41 -9.02
C ARG A 215 -23.39 -5.47 -7.56
N LEU A 216 -22.17 -5.03 -7.24
CA LEU A 216 -21.69 -5.02 -5.85
C LEU A 216 -22.51 -4.08 -4.95
N LYS A 217 -23.04 -2.98 -5.49
CA LYS A 217 -23.89 -2.03 -4.75
C LYS A 217 -25.28 -2.57 -4.38
N THR A 218 -25.73 -3.68 -4.97
CA THR A 218 -26.95 -4.35 -4.51
C THR A 218 -26.80 -4.99 -3.14
N ILE A 219 -25.54 -5.20 -2.70
CA ILE A 219 -25.24 -5.72 -1.37
C ILE A 219 -25.45 -4.58 -0.34
N PRO A 220 -26.27 -4.78 0.70
CA PRO A 220 -26.50 -3.77 1.72
C PRO A 220 -25.19 -3.22 2.31
N LYS A 221 -25.11 -1.90 2.47
CA LYS A 221 -23.93 -1.15 3.00
C LYS A 221 -22.69 -1.13 2.08
N VAL A 222 -22.74 -1.73 0.90
CA VAL A 222 -21.68 -1.60 -0.10
C VAL A 222 -21.95 -0.37 -0.96
N GLY A 223 -21.22 0.72 -0.71
CA GLY A 223 -21.28 1.94 -1.51
C GLY A 223 -20.21 2.00 -2.60
N ARG A 224 -20.16 3.11 -3.35
CA ARG A 224 -19.19 3.36 -4.43
C ARG A 224 -17.75 3.03 -4.05
N ILE A 225 -17.27 3.59 -2.95
CA ILE A 225 -15.86 3.44 -2.56
C ILE A 225 -15.53 1.98 -2.25
N ALA A 226 -16.43 1.26 -1.55
CA ALA A 226 -16.21 -0.15 -1.23
C ALA A 226 -16.21 -1.01 -2.49
N SER A 227 -17.17 -0.82 -3.41
CA SER A 227 -17.25 -1.59 -4.66
C SER A 227 -16.04 -1.35 -5.56
N LEU A 228 -15.65 -0.10 -5.78
CA LEU A 228 -14.47 0.24 -6.59
C LEU A 228 -13.17 -0.26 -5.95
N THR A 229 -13.05 -0.16 -4.61
CA THR A 229 -11.89 -0.69 -3.89
C THR A 229 -11.75 -2.20 -4.06
N PHE A 230 -12.86 -2.93 -3.95
CA PHE A 230 -12.87 -4.37 -4.18
C PHE A 230 -12.47 -4.72 -5.62
N LEU A 231 -13.05 -4.06 -6.61
CA LEU A 231 -12.74 -4.30 -8.03
C LEU A 231 -11.29 -3.95 -8.36
N ALA A 232 -10.78 -2.83 -7.86
CA ALA A 232 -9.39 -2.45 -8.03
C ALA A 232 -8.41 -3.45 -7.39
N ALA A 233 -8.77 -4.07 -6.27
CA ALA A 233 -7.95 -5.08 -5.62
C ALA A 233 -8.00 -6.43 -6.37
N VAL A 234 -9.19 -6.88 -6.73
CA VAL A 234 -9.44 -8.19 -7.34
C VAL A 234 -9.05 -8.23 -8.80
N VAL A 235 -9.33 -7.15 -9.55
CA VAL A 235 -9.13 -7.00 -11.00
C VAL A 235 -9.95 -8.03 -11.80
N ASP A 236 -9.55 -9.31 -11.74
CA ASP A 236 -10.26 -10.42 -12.33
C ASP A 236 -10.54 -11.51 -11.28
N VAL A 237 -11.80 -11.89 -11.14
CA VAL A 237 -12.24 -12.96 -10.24
C VAL A 237 -11.75 -14.34 -10.69
N LYS A 238 -11.61 -14.54 -12.00
CA LYS A 238 -11.20 -15.83 -12.59
C LYS A 238 -9.78 -16.27 -12.17
N ARG A 239 -8.93 -15.34 -11.74
CA ARG A 239 -7.59 -15.66 -11.22
C ARG A 239 -7.60 -16.43 -9.88
N PHE A 240 -8.75 -16.50 -9.22
CA PHE A 240 -8.89 -17.25 -7.97
C PHE A 240 -9.53 -18.60 -8.25
N SER A 241 -8.87 -19.68 -7.87
CA SER A 241 -9.36 -21.04 -8.09
C SER A 241 -10.57 -21.42 -7.19
N SER A 242 -10.93 -20.57 -6.20
CA SER A 242 -12.12 -20.74 -5.36
C SER A 242 -12.53 -19.45 -4.69
N SER A 243 -13.81 -19.35 -4.30
CA SER A 243 -14.34 -18.23 -3.51
C SER A 243 -13.61 -18.06 -2.17
N ARG A 244 -13.20 -19.17 -1.53
CA ARG A 244 -12.43 -19.13 -0.27
C ARG A 244 -11.08 -18.40 -0.44
N LYS A 245 -10.39 -18.61 -1.57
CA LYS A 245 -9.14 -17.91 -1.87
C LYS A 245 -9.38 -16.42 -2.12
N LEU A 246 -10.48 -16.06 -2.79
CA LEU A 246 -10.87 -14.66 -2.97
C LEU A 246 -11.17 -13.98 -1.63
N VAL A 247 -11.94 -14.64 -0.75
CA VAL A 247 -12.25 -14.14 0.61
C VAL A 247 -10.97 -13.96 1.43
N GLY A 248 -10.03 -14.92 1.37
CA GLY A 248 -8.73 -14.82 2.01
C GLY A 248 -7.90 -13.65 1.48
N TYR A 249 -7.87 -13.47 0.15
CA TYR A 249 -7.16 -12.36 -0.50
C TYR A 249 -7.74 -10.98 -0.14
N SER A 250 -9.06 -10.86 -0.03
CA SER A 250 -9.74 -9.61 0.35
C SER A 250 -9.61 -9.27 1.84
N GLY A 251 -9.01 -10.15 2.65
CA GLY A 251 -8.86 -9.95 4.10
C GLY A 251 -10.16 -10.14 4.88
N LEU A 252 -11.19 -10.69 4.26
CA LEU A 252 -12.50 -10.96 4.89
C LEU A 252 -12.57 -12.33 5.58
N ALA A 253 -11.53 -13.18 5.42
CA ALA A 253 -11.47 -14.45 6.10
C ALA A 253 -11.31 -14.26 7.62
N PRO A 254 -12.11 -14.93 8.45
CA PRO A 254 -11.93 -14.92 9.90
C PRO A 254 -10.52 -15.43 10.24
N ARG A 255 -9.79 -14.70 11.08
CA ARG A 255 -8.53 -15.21 11.63
C ARG A 255 -8.87 -16.13 12.79
N CYS A 256 -8.45 -17.40 12.72
CA CYS A 256 -8.46 -18.30 13.87
C CYS A 256 -7.42 -17.80 14.88
N GLY A 257 -7.85 -17.12 15.92
CA GLY A 257 -6.99 -16.63 16.99
C GLY A 257 -7.66 -15.51 17.78
N LYS A 258 -7.98 -15.75 19.05
CA LYS A 258 -8.54 -14.87 20.09
C LYS A 258 -9.42 -13.73 19.58
N ALA A 259 -10.68 -13.71 19.96
CA ALA A 259 -11.72 -12.75 19.57
C ALA A 259 -11.17 -11.34 19.31
N ALA A 260 -10.99 -11.00 18.05
CA ALA A 260 -10.64 -9.63 17.65
C ALA A 260 -11.89 -8.78 17.89
N SER A 261 -11.78 -7.76 18.74
CA SER A 261 -12.85 -6.79 18.96
C SER A 261 -13.32 -6.22 17.62
N ALA A 262 -14.59 -5.88 17.51
CA ALA A 262 -15.20 -5.33 16.28
C ALA A 262 -14.44 -4.13 15.65
N ARG A 263 -13.59 -3.44 16.42
CA ARG A 263 -12.69 -2.38 15.96
C ARG A 263 -11.55 -2.87 15.05
N ASN A 264 -11.13 -4.14 15.15
CA ASN A 264 -10.08 -4.69 14.29
C ASN A 264 -10.62 -5.20 12.94
N MET A 265 -11.90 -5.56 12.83
CA MET A 265 -12.52 -5.92 11.56
C MET A 265 -12.56 -4.74 10.57
N ALA A 266 -12.86 -3.54 11.04
CA ALA A 266 -12.84 -2.34 10.20
C ALA A 266 -11.42 -1.94 9.74
N ARG A 267 -10.38 -2.30 10.50
CA ARG A 267 -8.98 -2.06 10.14
C ARG A 267 -8.44 -3.08 9.12
N SER A 268 -8.87 -4.35 9.16
CA SER A 268 -8.39 -5.37 8.23
C SER A 268 -9.02 -5.24 6.84
N ALA A 269 -10.23 -4.74 6.72
CA ALA A 269 -10.85 -4.39 5.43
C ALA A 269 -10.17 -3.18 4.76
N ALA A 270 -9.42 -2.37 5.50
CA ALA A 270 -8.65 -1.23 5.01
C ALA A 270 -7.18 -1.55 4.74
N ALA A 271 -6.71 -2.74 5.09
CA ALA A 271 -5.33 -3.17 4.86
C ALA A 271 -5.21 -3.79 3.46
N TYR A 272 -5.01 -2.97 2.46
CA TYR A 272 -4.32 -3.37 1.23
C TYR A 272 -2.98 -4.04 1.61
N PRO A 273 -2.52 -5.04 0.84
CA PRO A 273 -1.17 -5.55 1.03
C PRO A 273 -0.22 -4.35 1.01
N SER A 274 0.39 -4.10 2.14
CA SER A 274 1.25 -2.96 2.40
C SER A 274 2.54 -3.10 1.61
N GLY A 275 2.53 -2.59 0.37
CA GLY A 275 3.72 -2.31 -0.43
C GLY A 275 4.14 -0.84 -0.40
N PHE A 276 3.46 0.01 0.41
CA PHE A 276 3.66 1.46 0.38
C PHE A 276 3.74 2.07 1.78
N THR A 277 4.77 1.74 2.56
CA THR A 277 5.17 2.58 3.69
C THR A 277 6.68 2.52 3.87
N GLY A 278 7.38 3.38 3.11
CA GLY A 278 8.69 3.88 3.47
C GLY A 278 8.53 5.20 4.22
N ALA A 279 8.36 5.16 5.53
CA ALA A 279 8.59 6.30 6.40
C ALA A 279 9.08 5.77 7.75
N ARG A 280 10.36 5.96 8.00
CA ARG A 280 10.97 5.74 9.32
C ARG A 280 10.42 6.80 10.27
N GLY A 281 9.77 6.38 11.35
CA GLY A 281 9.55 7.21 12.54
C GLY A 281 10.67 6.97 13.54
N PRO A 282 10.97 7.93 14.43
CA PRO A 282 12.15 7.89 15.29
C PRO A 282 12.05 6.89 16.43
N ALA A 283 13.22 6.39 16.79
CA ALA A 283 13.49 5.46 17.87
C ALA A 283 13.40 6.10 19.27
N HIS A 284 13.32 5.23 20.26
CA HIS A 284 13.62 5.36 21.67
C HIS A 284 12.60 6.04 22.59
N LEU A 285 11.91 5.17 23.32
CA LEU A 285 11.73 5.33 24.77
C LEU A 285 11.94 3.96 25.42
N GLY A 286 12.80 3.95 26.41
CA GLY A 286 13.32 2.80 27.12
C GLY A 286 12.30 2.07 28.03
N PRO A 287 12.72 0.99 28.70
CA PRO A 287 11.82 0.10 29.42
C PRO A 287 11.38 0.68 30.77
N THR A 288 10.08 0.65 31.05
CA THR A 288 9.53 0.87 32.39
C THR A 288 9.61 -0.41 33.21
N PRO A 289 9.89 -0.32 34.52
CA PRO A 289 10.11 -1.50 35.36
C PRO A 289 8.82 -2.22 35.74
N ALA A 290 8.97 -3.53 35.95
CA ALA A 290 7.95 -4.44 36.43
C ALA A 290 7.36 -3.99 37.77
N ARG A 291 6.04 -4.09 37.91
CA ARG A 291 5.35 -4.14 39.22
C ARG A 291 4.94 -5.57 39.50
N ASP A 292 5.52 -6.09 40.54
CA ASP A 292 5.09 -7.34 41.19
C ASP A 292 3.67 -7.22 41.72
N GLY A 293 2.87 -8.24 41.48
CA GLY A 293 1.54 -8.41 42.10
C GLY A 293 1.17 -9.90 42.13
N PRO A 294 0.42 -10.37 43.12
CA PRO A 294 0.62 -11.64 43.78
C PRO A 294 0.02 -12.85 43.06
N THR A 295 0.72 -13.96 43.28
CA THR A 295 0.32 -15.34 42.96
C THR A 295 -0.96 -15.77 43.68
N HIS A 296 -2.02 -16.11 42.93
CA HIS A 296 -3.10 -16.96 43.45
C HIS A 296 -2.98 -18.37 42.86
N ARG A 297 -2.61 -19.29 43.76
CA ARG A 297 -2.82 -20.73 43.60
C ARG A 297 -4.32 -21.00 43.53
N CYS A 298 -4.76 -21.75 42.54
CA CYS A 298 -6.00 -22.50 42.59
C CYS A 298 -5.66 -23.97 42.79
N GLU A 299 -5.98 -24.47 43.97
CA GLU A 299 -5.98 -25.89 44.28
C GLU A 299 -7.18 -26.57 43.60
N LEU A 300 -6.92 -27.74 43.07
CA LEU A 300 -7.90 -28.70 42.65
C LEU A 300 -8.54 -29.36 43.88
N GLY A 301 -9.86 -29.43 43.94
CA GLY A 301 -10.62 -30.21 44.88
C GLY A 301 -11.87 -30.80 44.22
N LEU A 302 -11.83 -32.13 44.01
CA LEU A 302 -12.90 -33.10 43.76
C LEU A 302 -13.79 -32.92 42.53
#